data_666b82bd9c8e46bc49391931ab56eb33
#
_entry.id   666b82bd9c8e46bc49391931ab56eb33
#
_cell.length_a   1.000
_cell.length_b   1.000
_cell.length_c   1.000
_cell.angle_alpha   90.00
_cell.angle_beta   90.00
_cell.angle_gamma   90.00
#
_symmetry.space_group_name_H-M   'P 1'
#
loop_
_entity.id
_entity.type
_entity.pdbx_description
1 polymer ?
#
loop_
_entity_poly.entity_id
_entity_poly.type
_entity_poly.pdbx_seq_one_letter_code
_entity_poly.pdbx_strand_id
1 'polypeptide(L)'
;MANWLSVVMSPDARRRCNIRYMNATRIKCSESLYSFAMTAKNNNDAQQISYPIEQHPEPGETIEVVPGVRWLSMPMPGSLGFINLYLLRDHDGWWIVDTGLSNEQTAGLWQRIFATDLKGESVVGVICTHMHPDHIGQARMITEQFQCPLYMTRGEYYQARTFANGSSDSHSSWIGQQFYKRAGMPADYLEQISKMWSQRASEGMSMPTLPGGYERLVDGQVLRIGDNDWRVVVGSGHSPEHACLYSSALKVLISGDQILPIITSNVSVHPSEPNANPMKDWMESHDRLLEVIPDDTFVLPAHNLPFYGVRARLRDLISHHDDRMLAIEEACVEPQVARDLLPVLFNRKLDPRQTMMALGEAIAHVHLLIHRNRLKRVLGEDGVDRFEAIDPTLARRAHPEGHEAPDEEPTYV
;
A
#
# COMPACT_ATOMS: atom_id res chain seq x y z
N MET A 1 -29.93 -32.22 -24.73
CA MET A 1 -31.04 -31.55 -25.36
C MET A 1 -31.46 -30.45 -24.40
N ALA A 2 -31.00 -29.25 -24.61
CA ALA A 2 -31.35 -28.11 -23.80
C ALA A 2 -31.66 -26.94 -24.74
N ASN A 3 -32.90 -26.47 -24.68
CA ASN A 3 -33.45 -25.37 -25.48
C ASN A 3 -32.93 -24.04 -25.00
N TRP A 4 -32.32 -23.29 -25.87
CA TRP A 4 -32.08 -21.87 -25.72
C TRP A 4 -33.25 -21.10 -26.29
N LEU A 5 -33.98 -20.38 -25.46
CA LEU A 5 -35.01 -19.41 -25.89
C LEU A 5 -34.34 -18.11 -26.30
N SER A 6 -34.31 -17.86 -27.60
CA SER A 6 -33.97 -16.56 -28.19
C SER A 6 -35.21 -15.66 -28.10
N VAL A 7 -35.09 -14.58 -27.32
CA VAL A 7 -36.08 -13.50 -27.34
C VAL A 7 -35.74 -12.55 -28.48
N VAL A 8 -36.50 -12.59 -29.55
CA VAL A 8 -36.47 -11.60 -30.64
C VAL A 8 -37.30 -10.40 -30.21
N MET A 9 -36.66 -9.26 -30.02
CA MET A 9 -37.36 -7.99 -29.84
C MET A 9 -37.78 -7.39 -31.19
N SER A 10 -39.05 -7.10 -31.35
CA SER A 10 -39.68 -6.47 -32.48
C SER A 10 -39.25 -4.98 -32.63
N PRO A 11 -39.19 -4.44 -33.87
CA PRO A 11 -38.72 -3.08 -34.11
C PRO A 11 -39.90 -2.08 -34.17
N ASP A 12 -40.56 -1.82 -33.03
CA ASP A 12 -41.59 -0.75 -33.00
C ASP A 12 -41.78 -0.13 -31.61
N ALA A 13 -40.74 0.64 -31.17
CA ALA A 13 -40.87 1.56 -30.03
C ALA A 13 -39.95 2.78 -30.19
N ARG A 14 -39.93 3.39 -31.39
CA ARG A 14 -39.40 4.75 -31.54
C ARG A 14 -40.56 5.71 -31.49
N ARG A 15 -40.91 6.23 -30.35
CA ARG A 15 -41.58 7.53 -30.23
C ARG A 15 -41.42 8.12 -28.84
N ARG A 16 -40.76 9.30 -28.84
CA ARG A 16 -40.92 10.41 -27.90
C ARG A 16 -40.19 10.32 -26.54
N CYS A 17 -38.94 10.77 -26.55
CA CYS A 17 -38.47 11.60 -25.47
C CYS A 17 -37.84 12.86 -26.08
N ASN A 18 -38.56 13.97 -26.01
CA ASN A 18 -38.10 15.30 -26.38
C ASN A 18 -37.16 15.80 -25.26
N ILE A 19 -35.87 15.70 -25.45
CA ILE A 19 -34.90 16.45 -24.66
C ILE A 19 -34.58 17.73 -25.43
N ARG A 20 -35.12 18.83 -24.95
CA ARG A 20 -34.77 20.19 -25.39
C ARG A 20 -33.29 20.42 -25.02
N TYR A 21 -32.46 20.61 -26.03
CA TYR A 21 -31.14 21.24 -25.88
C TYR A 21 -31.38 22.68 -25.40
N MET A 22 -31.09 22.94 -24.13
CA MET A 22 -30.88 24.29 -23.61
C MET A 22 -29.40 24.68 -23.86
N ASN A 23 -29.26 25.83 -24.45
CA ASN A 23 -28.06 26.51 -24.88
C ASN A 23 -26.88 26.35 -23.92
N ALA A 24 -25.75 26.00 -24.49
CA ALA A 24 -24.43 26.08 -23.86
C ALA A 24 -24.11 27.52 -23.44
N THR A 25 -24.41 27.85 -22.20
CA THR A 25 -23.79 28.99 -21.54
C THR A 25 -22.36 28.58 -21.18
N ARG A 26 -21.39 29.26 -21.79
CA ARG A 26 -19.97 29.17 -21.44
C ARG A 26 -19.84 29.34 -19.92
N ILE A 27 -19.70 28.25 -19.20
CA ILE A 27 -19.14 28.27 -17.87
C ILE A 27 -17.66 28.54 -18.07
N LYS A 28 -17.23 29.77 -17.78
CA LYS A 28 -15.82 30.07 -17.57
C LYS A 28 -15.39 29.16 -16.44
N CYS A 29 -14.54 28.16 -16.77
CA CYS A 29 -13.69 27.52 -15.79
C CYS A 29 -12.92 28.66 -15.11
N SER A 30 -13.28 28.99 -13.89
CA SER A 30 -12.41 29.77 -13.05
C SER A 30 -11.16 28.91 -12.89
N GLU A 31 -10.06 29.41 -13.44
CA GLU A 31 -8.72 29.03 -13.07
C GLU A 31 -8.63 29.15 -11.55
N SER A 32 -8.90 28.06 -10.83
CA SER A 32 -8.44 27.90 -9.49
C SER A 32 -6.92 27.79 -9.60
N LEU A 33 -6.30 28.95 -9.57
CA LEU A 33 -4.92 29.14 -9.21
C LEU A 33 -4.73 28.42 -7.88
N TYR A 34 -4.20 27.19 -7.90
CA TYR A 34 -3.43 26.68 -6.79
C TYR A 34 -2.23 27.64 -6.64
N SER A 35 -2.49 28.76 -6.04
CA SER A 35 -1.48 29.62 -5.45
C SER A 35 -0.80 28.75 -4.39
N PHE A 36 0.38 28.24 -4.69
CA PHE A 36 1.36 27.85 -3.71
C PHE A 36 1.67 29.08 -2.86
N ALA A 37 0.80 29.36 -1.89
CA ALA A 37 1.19 30.14 -0.75
C ALA A 37 2.11 29.22 0.05
N MET A 38 3.40 29.40 -0.12
CA MET A 38 4.39 29.07 0.92
C MET A 38 3.94 29.85 2.17
N THR A 39 3.04 29.27 2.94
CA THR A 39 2.78 29.72 4.31
C THR A 39 4.04 29.38 5.08
N ALA A 40 4.77 30.46 5.41
CA ALA A 40 5.84 30.42 6.39
C ALA A 40 5.44 29.46 7.52
N LYS A 41 6.36 28.55 7.88
CA LYS A 41 6.26 27.70 9.06
C LYS A 41 5.84 28.57 10.25
N ASN A 42 4.56 28.59 10.56
CA ASN A 42 4.10 28.97 11.88
C ASN A 42 4.45 27.80 12.80
N ASN A 43 5.57 27.94 13.49
CA ASN A 43 5.99 27.09 14.60
C ASN A 43 5.03 27.29 15.78
N ASN A 44 3.80 26.79 15.70
CA ASN A 44 2.96 26.55 16.88
C ASN A 44 1.98 25.42 16.50
N ASP A 45 2.07 24.31 17.23
CA ASP A 45 1.26 23.09 17.18
C ASP A 45 1.68 21.98 16.17
N ALA A 46 2.95 21.79 15.90
CA ALA A 46 3.42 20.51 15.39
C ALA A 46 3.41 19.49 16.56
N GLN A 47 2.30 18.79 16.75
CA GLN A 47 2.24 17.66 17.66
C GLN A 47 3.26 16.63 17.16
N GLN A 48 4.34 16.47 17.90
CA GLN A 48 5.45 15.59 17.52
C GLN A 48 5.00 14.14 17.68
N ILE A 49 5.47 13.23 16.80
CA ILE A 49 5.25 11.80 16.97
C ILE A 49 5.82 11.39 18.33
N SER A 50 5.06 10.61 19.09
CA SER A 50 5.49 10.11 20.38
C SER A 50 5.20 8.61 20.53
N TYR A 51 6.12 7.91 21.19
CA TYR A 51 6.08 6.46 21.36
C TYR A 51 5.83 6.13 22.84
N PRO A 52 4.59 5.79 23.24
CA PRO A 52 4.28 5.48 24.65
C PRO A 52 4.83 4.11 25.07
N ILE A 53 5.21 3.27 24.12
CA ILE A 53 5.80 1.94 24.36
C ILE A 53 7.14 1.92 23.62
N GLU A 54 8.20 1.60 24.33
CA GLU A 54 9.58 1.73 23.85
C GLU A 54 10.15 0.43 23.26
N GLN A 55 9.50 -0.70 23.48
CA GLN A 55 10.00 -2.01 23.09
C GLN A 55 8.89 -2.91 22.55
N HIS A 56 9.25 -3.76 21.58
CA HIS A 56 8.38 -4.82 21.09
C HIS A 56 8.13 -5.88 22.18
N PRO A 57 6.94 -6.53 22.18
CA PRO A 57 6.77 -7.76 22.95
C PRO A 57 7.77 -8.82 22.50
N GLU A 58 8.20 -9.67 23.45
CA GLU A 58 9.05 -10.81 23.10
C GLU A 58 8.31 -11.76 22.13
N PRO A 59 9.00 -12.35 21.15
CA PRO A 59 8.36 -13.26 20.21
C PRO A 59 7.61 -14.39 20.89
N GLY A 60 6.32 -14.54 20.57
CA GLY A 60 5.42 -15.51 21.20
C GLY A 60 4.80 -15.06 22.51
N GLU A 61 4.87 -13.77 22.84
CA GLU A 61 4.17 -13.12 23.94
C GLU A 61 3.29 -11.99 23.41
N THR A 62 2.29 -11.60 24.20
CA THR A 62 1.40 -10.50 23.86
C THR A 62 1.35 -9.48 24.98
N ILE A 63 1.22 -8.20 24.67
CA ILE A 63 0.94 -7.14 25.65
C ILE A 63 -0.39 -6.46 25.34
N GLU A 64 -1.16 -6.11 26.35
CA GLU A 64 -2.39 -5.34 26.17
C GLU A 64 -2.01 -3.87 26.04
N VAL A 65 -2.34 -3.26 24.88
CA VAL A 65 -2.00 -1.86 24.57
C VAL A 65 -3.14 -0.88 24.86
N VAL A 66 -4.38 -1.35 24.73
CA VAL A 66 -5.61 -0.72 25.24
C VAL A 66 -6.57 -1.83 25.67
N PRO A 67 -7.58 -1.57 26.52
CA PRO A 67 -8.51 -2.62 26.97
C PRO A 67 -9.12 -3.41 25.82
N GLY A 68 -8.88 -4.73 25.80
CA GLY A 68 -9.37 -5.63 24.77
C GLY A 68 -8.56 -5.65 23.47
N VAL A 69 -7.44 -4.93 23.37
CA VAL A 69 -6.52 -4.97 22.23
C VAL A 69 -5.13 -5.39 22.68
N ARG A 70 -4.67 -6.52 22.16
CA ARG A 70 -3.33 -7.03 22.45
C ARG A 70 -2.43 -6.90 21.21
N TRP A 71 -1.21 -6.52 21.44
CA TRP A 71 -0.14 -6.44 20.44
C TRP A 71 0.83 -7.60 20.63
N LEU A 72 1.25 -8.18 19.53
CA LEU A 72 2.33 -9.17 19.45
C LEU A 72 3.23 -8.84 18.26
N SER A 73 4.48 -9.32 18.31
CA SER A 73 5.45 -9.11 17.23
C SER A 73 6.00 -10.44 16.76
N MET A 74 6.07 -10.62 15.45
CA MET A 74 6.67 -11.79 14.82
C MET A 74 7.98 -11.40 14.13
N PRO A 75 9.06 -12.20 14.28
CA PRO A 75 10.34 -11.90 13.64
C PRO A 75 10.25 -11.88 12.11
N MET A 76 10.91 -10.91 11.51
CA MET A 76 11.08 -10.77 10.07
C MET A 76 12.54 -10.72 9.67
N PRO A 77 12.90 -11.26 8.50
CA PRO A 77 14.25 -11.12 7.95
C PRO A 77 14.51 -9.67 7.49
N GLY A 78 15.79 -9.29 7.52
CA GLY A 78 16.21 -7.98 7.02
C GLY A 78 16.06 -6.87 8.05
N SER A 79 16.00 -5.64 7.56
CA SER A 79 16.03 -4.42 8.37
C SER A 79 14.72 -4.11 9.10
N LEU A 80 13.61 -4.69 8.69
CA LEU A 80 12.32 -4.52 9.37
C LEU A 80 12.30 -5.15 10.77
N GLY A 81 13.00 -6.27 10.96
CA GLY A 81 13.14 -6.96 12.22
C GLY A 81 11.86 -7.65 12.69
N PHE A 82 10.73 -6.96 12.68
CA PHE A 82 9.44 -7.46 13.16
C PHE A 82 8.27 -6.99 12.32
N ILE A 83 7.21 -7.83 12.30
CA ILE A 83 5.85 -7.41 11.96
C ILE A 83 4.98 -7.44 13.21
N ASN A 84 4.17 -6.41 13.40
CA ASN A 84 3.20 -6.27 14.48
C ASN A 84 1.85 -6.83 14.05
N LEU A 85 1.29 -7.65 14.91
CA LEU A 85 -0.02 -8.26 14.73
C LEU A 85 -0.87 -7.93 15.94
N TYR A 86 -2.20 -7.99 15.77
CA TYR A 86 -3.09 -7.57 16.85
C TYR A 86 -4.17 -8.60 17.12
N LEU A 87 -4.56 -8.71 18.41
CA LEU A 87 -5.68 -9.51 18.85
C LEU A 87 -6.75 -8.57 19.39
N LEU A 88 -7.98 -8.76 18.93
CA LEU A 88 -9.13 -7.99 19.40
C LEU A 88 -10.06 -8.92 20.18
N ARG A 89 -10.38 -8.53 21.43
CA ARG A 89 -11.24 -9.32 22.30
C ARG A 89 -12.68 -9.29 21.82
N ASP A 90 -13.27 -10.48 21.67
CA ASP A 90 -14.70 -10.68 21.47
C ASP A 90 -15.31 -11.47 22.66
N HIS A 91 -16.64 -11.52 22.74
CA HIS A 91 -17.35 -12.29 23.76
C HIS A 91 -17.07 -13.78 23.65
N ASP A 92 -16.96 -14.30 22.42
CA ASP A 92 -16.80 -15.72 22.11
C ASP A 92 -15.33 -16.13 21.85
N GLY A 93 -14.37 -15.20 21.99
CA GLY A 93 -12.95 -15.48 21.77
C GLY A 93 -12.16 -14.27 21.29
N TRP A 94 -11.33 -14.47 20.26
CA TRP A 94 -10.41 -13.46 19.76
C TRP A 94 -10.50 -13.33 18.25
N TRP A 95 -10.41 -12.09 17.77
CA TRP A 95 -10.10 -11.80 16.37
C TRP A 95 -8.61 -11.59 16.23
N ILE A 96 -8.06 -12.01 15.10
CA ILE A 96 -6.65 -11.80 14.73
C ILE A 96 -6.61 -10.78 13.61
N VAL A 97 -5.76 -9.77 13.72
CA VAL A 97 -5.48 -8.81 12.65
C VAL A 97 -4.04 -9.01 12.18
N ASP A 98 -3.89 -9.44 10.94
CA ASP A 98 -2.69 -9.91 10.26
C ASP A 98 -2.05 -11.15 10.93
N THR A 99 -1.20 -11.89 10.17
CA THR A 99 -0.87 -13.26 10.58
C THR A 99 0.62 -13.60 10.53
N GLY A 100 1.47 -12.68 10.07
CA GLY A 100 2.91 -12.93 9.95
C GLY A 100 3.29 -13.78 8.73
N LEU A 101 4.57 -14.05 8.57
CA LEU A 101 5.13 -14.78 7.43
C LEU A 101 4.73 -16.27 7.41
N SER A 102 4.67 -16.86 6.21
CA SER A 102 4.43 -18.28 6.00
C SER A 102 5.72 -19.10 6.20
N ASN A 103 6.14 -19.26 7.47
CA ASN A 103 7.29 -20.08 7.85
C ASN A 103 7.03 -20.83 9.17
N GLU A 104 7.86 -21.82 9.48
CA GLU A 104 7.73 -22.68 10.67
C GLU A 104 7.92 -21.88 11.97
N GLN A 105 8.79 -20.88 11.98
CA GLN A 105 9.03 -20.04 13.16
C GLN A 105 7.76 -19.30 13.56
N THR A 106 7.14 -18.59 12.62
CA THR A 106 5.87 -17.85 12.84
C THR A 106 4.75 -18.80 13.24
N ALA A 107 4.62 -19.96 12.57
CA ALA A 107 3.64 -20.97 12.93
C ALA A 107 3.83 -21.49 14.37
N GLY A 108 5.07 -21.79 14.77
CA GLY A 108 5.40 -22.20 16.13
C GLY A 108 5.09 -21.15 17.19
N LEU A 109 5.35 -19.88 16.91
CA LEU A 109 5.01 -18.77 17.80
C LEU A 109 3.49 -18.63 17.94
N TRP A 110 2.71 -18.78 16.89
CA TRP A 110 1.25 -18.83 16.98
C TRP A 110 0.75 -19.97 17.86
N GLN A 111 1.29 -21.19 17.70
CA GLN A 111 0.89 -22.31 18.57
C GLN A 111 1.17 -22.03 20.05
N ARG A 112 2.29 -21.37 20.35
CA ARG A 112 2.60 -20.92 21.73
C ARG A 112 1.55 -19.92 22.20
N ILE A 113 1.24 -18.87 21.45
CA ILE A 113 0.25 -17.84 21.80
C ILE A 113 -1.13 -18.48 22.05
N PHE A 114 -1.57 -19.39 21.20
CA PHE A 114 -2.85 -20.09 21.37
C PHE A 114 -2.90 -20.86 22.69
N ALA A 115 -1.79 -21.48 23.08
CA ALA A 115 -1.73 -22.25 24.33
C ALA A 115 -1.60 -21.38 25.58
N THR A 116 -0.84 -20.29 25.53
CA THR A 116 -0.47 -19.48 26.72
C THR A 116 -1.33 -18.24 26.88
N ASP A 117 -1.36 -17.37 25.87
CA ASP A 117 -2.03 -16.06 25.95
C ASP A 117 -3.53 -16.16 25.72
N LEU A 118 -3.95 -16.97 24.76
CA LEU A 118 -5.37 -17.23 24.53
C LEU A 118 -5.92 -18.35 25.43
N LYS A 119 -5.06 -19.08 26.14
CA LYS A 119 -5.45 -20.13 27.11
C LYS A 119 -6.45 -21.15 26.57
N GLY A 120 -6.36 -21.46 25.28
CA GLY A 120 -7.28 -22.36 24.61
C GLY A 120 -8.62 -21.74 24.22
N GLU A 121 -8.81 -20.43 24.41
CA GLU A 121 -9.98 -19.73 23.86
C GLU A 121 -9.97 -19.75 22.34
N SER A 122 -11.14 -19.64 21.72
CA SER A 122 -11.30 -19.72 20.27
C SER A 122 -10.80 -18.48 19.56
N VAL A 123 -10.35 -18.65 18.30
CA VAL A 123 -10.26 -17.58 17.33
C VAL A 123 -11.55 -17.57 16.51
N VAL A 124 -12.25 -16.44 16.50
CA VAL A 124 -13.57 -16.33 15.88
C VAL A 124 -13.55 -15.65 14.50
N GLY A 125 -12.44 -15.01 14.15
CA GLY A 125 -12.22 -14.41 12.85
C GLY A 125 -10.77 -13.96 12.63
N VAL A 126 -10.34 -13.95 11.37
CA VAL A 126 -9.04 -13.43 10.95
C VAL A 126 -9.27 -12.29 9.97
N ILE A 127 -8.69 -11.13 10.23
CA ILE A 127 -8.70 -9.98 9.33
C ILE A 127 -7.29 -9.85 8.76
N CYS A 128 -7.12 -9.86 7.45
CA CYS A 128 -5.86 -9.45 6.83
C CYS A 128 -6.03 -8.06 6.21
N THR A 129 -5.16 -7.13 6.63
CA THR A 129 -5.21 -5.73 6.20
C THR A 129 -4.99 -5.61 4.71
N HIS A 130 -4.03 -6.37 4.19
CA HIS A 130 -3.69 -6.42 2.76
C HIS A 130 -2.96 -7.71 2.38
N MET A 131 -2.55 -7.83 1.12
CA MET A 131 -2.12 -9.07 0.47
C MET A 131 -0.67 -9.48 0.68
N HIS A 132 0.17 -8.64 1.30
CA HIS A 132 1.60 -8.94 1.38
C HIS A 132 1.89 -10.17 2.25
N PRO A 133 2.99 -10.89 1.94
CA PRO A 133 3.25 -12.23 2.53
C PRO A 133 3.34 -12.24 4.05
N ASP A 134 3.82 -11.17 4.65
CA ASP A 134 3.97 -11.02 6.09
C ASP A 134 2.66 -10.69 6.82
N HIS A 135 1.61 -10.31 6.09
CA HIS A 135 0.26 -10.11 6.62
C HIS A 135 -0.63 -11.34 6.48
N ILE A 136 -0.50 -12.07 5.37
CA ILE A 136 -1.39 -13.20 5.07
C ILE A 136 -0.79 -14.58 5.34
N GLY A 137 0.49 -14.66 5.75
CA GLY A 137 1.28 -15.88 5.68
C GLY A 137 0.73 -17.07 6.46
N GLN A 138 0.11 -16.83 7.62
CA GLN A 138 -0.51 -17.89 8.43
C GLN A 138 -2.04 -17.88 8.40
N ALA A 139 -2.65 -17.02 7.57
CA ALA A 139 -4.11 -16.87 7.52
C ALA A 139 -4.83 -18.21 7.26
N ARG A 140 -4.32 -19.00 6.32
CA ARG A 140 -4.89 -20.32 6.01
C ARG A 140 -4.76 -21.29 7.18
N MET A 141 -3.60 -21.39 7.80
CA MET A 141 -3.35 -22.28 8.93
C MET A 141 -4.30 -21.95 10.10
N ILE A 142 -4.43 -20.66 10.44
CA ILE A 142 -5.26 -20.21 11.56
C ILE A 142 -6.75 -20.46 11.26
N THR A 143 -7.23 -20.07 10.08
CA THR A 143 -8.64 -20.24 9.72
C THR A 143 -9.05 -21.71 9.63
N GLU A 144 -8.18 -22.60 9.13
CA GLU A 144 -8.42 -24.03 9.10
C GLU A 144 -8.39 -24.65 10.50
N GLN A 145 -7.46 -24.22 11.38
CA GLN A 145 -7.34 -24.74 12.74
C GLN A 145 -8.57 -24.39 13.60
N PHE A 146 -9.08 -23.16 13.51
CA PHE A 146 -10.19 -22.67 14.34
C PHE A 146 -11.56 -22.73 13.63
N GLN A 147 -11.60 -23.11 12.35
CA GLN A 147 -12.81 -23.15 11.52
C GLN A 147 -13.52 -21.78 11.50
N CYS A 148 -12.74 -20.69 11.45
CA CYS A 148 -13.22 -19.32 11.45
C CYS A 148 -13.03 -18.65 10.08
N PRO A 149 -13.83 -17.63 9.74
CA PRO A 149 -13.73 -16.93 8.46
C PRO A 149 -12.49 -16.03 8.37
N LEU A 150 -11.99 -15.88 7.12
CA LEU A 150 -11.04 -14.84 6.74
C LEU A 150 -11.81 -13.61 6.26
N TYR A 151 -11.42 -12.43 6.73
CA TYR A 151 -11.93 -11.14 6.29
C TYR A 151 -10.86 -10.37 5.53
N MET A 152 -11.16 -9.95 4.31
CA MET A 152 -10.28 -9.14 3.46
C MET A 152 -11.11 -8.24 2.53
N THR A 153 -10.52 -7.21 1.97
CA THR A 153 -11.10 -6.50 0.84
C THR A 153 -11.00 -7.34 -0.44
N ARG A 154 -11.78 -7.00 -1.45
CA ARG A 154 -11.84 -7.79 -2.69
C ARG A 154 -10.52 -7.74 -3.46
N GLY A 155 -9.96 -6.54 -3.61
CA GLY A 155 -8.72 -6.33 -4.33
C GLY A 155 -7.59 -7.17 -3.73
N GLU A 156 -7.43 -7.12 -2.43
CA GLU A 156 -6.39 -7.83 -1.69
C GLU A 156 -6.52 -9.35 -1.83
N TYR A 157 -7.73 -9.88 -1.61
CA TYR A 157 -7.94 -11.33 -1.68
C TYR A 157 -7.63 -11.91 -3.06
N TYR A 158 -8.14 -11.28 -4.14
CA TYR A 158 -7.92 -11.82 -5.48
C TYR A 158 -6.51 -11.58 -5.98
N GLN A 159 -5.87 -10.49 -5.62
CA GLN A 159 -4.48 -10.24 -5.98
C GLN A 159 -3.53 -11.20 -5.28
N ALA A 160 -3.71 -11.47 -3.97
CA ALA A 160 -2.96 -12.50 -3.26
C ALA A 160 -3.08 -13.87 -3.94
N ARG A 161 -4.29 -14.28 -4.32
CA ARG A 161 -4.51 -15.54 -5.03
C ARG A 161 -3.86 -15.58 -6.42
N THR A 162 -3.86 -14.47 -7.12
CA THR A 162 -3.19 -14.35 -8.42
C THR A 162 -1.68 -14.52 -8.25
N PHE A 163 -1.09 -13.88 -7.27
CA PHE A 163 0.34 -14.01 -7.00
C PHE A 163 0.73 -15.41 -6.50
N ALA A 164 -0.10 -16.06 -5.69
CA ALA A 164 0.15 -17.42 -5.24
C ALA A 164 0.15 -18.45 -6.39
N ASN A 165 -0.62 -18.21 -7.45
CA ASN A 165 -0.79 -19.14 -8.56
C ASN A 165 0.10 -18.86 -9.78
N GLY A 166 0.78 -17.74 -9.88
CA GLY A 166 1.48 -17.40 -11.12
C GLY A 166 2.39 -16.18 -11.09
N SER A 167 2.89 -15.77 -9.94
CA SER A 167 3.69 -14.54 -9.80
C SER A 167 4.98 -14.51 -10.64
N SER A 168 5.53 -15.67 -11.03
CA SER A 168 6.70 -15.74 -11.92
C SER A 168 6.38 -15.29 -13.36
N ASP A 169 5.15 -15.48 -13.82
CA ASP A 169 4.79 -15.22 -15.21
C ASP A 169 4.68 -13.72 -15.54
N SER A 170 4.27 -12.88 -14.60
CA SER A 170 4.12 -11.43 -14.87
C SER A 170 5.46 -10.77 -15.22
N HIS A 171 6.56 -11.19 -14.60
CA HIS A 171 7.90 -10.65 -14.86
C HIS A 171 8.58 -11.26 -16.08
N SER A 172 8.39 -12.57 -16.32
CA SER A 172 8.99 -13.31 -17.44
C SER A 172 8.18 -13.25 -18.74
N SER A 173 6.90 -12.84 -18.65
CA SER A 173 6.02 -12.68 -19.81
C SER A 173 6.50 -11.57 -20.74
N TRP A 174 5.95 -11.55 -21.98
CA TRP A 174 6.25 -10.48 -22.94
C TRP A 174 5.85 -9.09 -22.39
N ILE A 175 4.80 -8.99 -21.56
CA ILE A 175 4.39 -7.75 -20.90
C ILE A 175 5.46 -7.29 -19.91
N GLY A 176 5.96 -8.21 -19.07
CA GLY A 176 7.06 -7.92 -18.16
C GLY A 176 8.32 -7.47 -18.88
N GLN A 177 8.69 -8.18 -19.96
CA GLN A 177 9.83 -7.80 -20.80
C GLN A 177 9.66 -6.39 -21.39
N GLN A 178 8.46 -6.05 -21.89
CA GLN A 178 8.19 -4.71 -22.40
C GLN A 178 8.23 -3.65 -21.30
N PHE A 179 7.68 -3.95 -20.12
CA PHE A 179 7.70 -3.05 -18.96
C PHE A 179 9.14 -2.64 -18.60
N TYR A 180 10.01 -3.62 -18.36
CA TYR A 180 11.39 -3.35 -17.99
C TYR A 180 12.22 -2.74 -19.13
N LYS A 181 11.99 -3.14 -20.38
CA LYS A 181 12.61 -2.51 -21.54
C LYS A 181 12.23 -1.03 -21.62
N ARG A 182 10.94 -0.71 -21.51
CA ARG A 182 10.44 0.68 -21.53
C ARG A 182 10.99 1.52 -20.40
N ALA A 183 11.24 0.92 -19.25
CA ALA A 183 11.89 1.55 -18.10
C ALA A 183 13.40 1.77 -18.28
N GLY A 184 14.01 1.30 -19.37
CA GLY A 184 15.43 1.42 -19.66
C GLY A 184 16.32 0.40 -18.96
N MET A 185 15.75 -0.72 -18.46
CA MET A 185 16.55 -1.77 -17.81
C MET A 185 17.39 -2.54 -18.83
N PRO A 186 18.63 -2.97 -18.45
CA PRO A 186 19.49 -3.78 -19.31
C PRO A 186 18.83 -5.12 -19.67
N ALA A 187 19.17 -5.68 -20.83
CA ALA A 187 18.58 -6.94 -21.30
C ALA A 187 18.82 -8.14 -20.37
N ASP A 188 19.97 -8.17 -19.68
CA ASP A 188 20.33 -9.21 -18.71
C ASP A 188 19.62 -9.07 -17.35
N TYR A 189 19.02 -7.92 -17.06
CA TYR A 189 18.29 -7.69 -15.84
C TYR A 189 17.12 -8.67 -15.64
N LEU A 190 16.38 -8.95 -16.69
CA LEU A 190 15.28 -9.92 -16.64
C LEU A 190 15.76 -11.34 -16.35
N GLU A 191 16.92 -11.71 -16.86
CA GLU A 191 17.53 -13.01 -16.54
C GLU A 191 17.93 -13.08 -15.07
N GLN A 192 18.49 -12.00 -14.52
CA GLN A 192 18.84 -11.89 -13.10
C GLN A 192 17.59 -12.03 -12.22
N ILE A 193 16.52 -11.30 -12.53
CA ILE A 193 15.23 -11.37 -11.83
C ILE A 193 14.63 -12.78 -11.90
N SER A 194 14.62 -13.39 -13.08
CA SER A 194 14.10 -14.75 -13.25
C SER A 194 14.88 -15.79 -12.42
N LYS A 195 16.20 -15.68 -12.39
CA LYS A 195 17.05 -16.54 -11.55
C LYS A 195 16.76 -16.35 -10.07
N MET A 196 16.61 -15.12 -9.61
CA MET A 196 16.28 -14.77 -8.22
C MET A 196 14.95 -15.40 -7.81
N TRP A 197 13.91 -15.27 -8.61
CA TRP A 197 12.59 -15.84 -8.31
C TRP A 197 12.60 -17.38 -8.31
N SER A 198 13.31 -17.99 -9.28
CA SER A 198 13.46 -19.45 -9.35
C SER A 198 14.19 -20.00 -8.12
N GLN A 199 15.22 -19.30 -7.65
CA GLN A 199 15.94 -19.67 -6.44
C GLN A 199 15.03 -19.58 -5.20
N ARG A 200 14.30 -18.47 -5.02
CA ARG A 200 13.36 -18.30 -3.89
C ARG A 200 12.28 -19.39 -3.87
N ALA A 201 11.73 -19.73 -5.03
CA ALA A 201 10.76 -20.83 -5.15
C ALA A 201 11.38 -22.18 -4.74
N SER A 202 12.64 -22.46 -5.12
CA SER A 202 13.35 -23.66 -4.71
C SER A 202 13.68 -23.71 -3.22
N GLU A 203 13.80 -22.55 -2.57
CA GLU A 203 14.01 -22.39 -1.13
C GLU A 203 12.70 -22.44 -0.32
N GLY A 204 11.57 -22.74 -0.97
CA GLY A 204 10.24 -22.80 -0.33
C GLY A 204 9.63 -21.44 0.02
N MET A 205 10.23 -20.35 -0.46
CA MET A 205 9.71 -18.99 -0.29
C MET A 205 8.66 -18.66 -1.38
N SER A 206 7.57 -19.42 -1.41
CA SER A 206 6.43 -19.16 -2.27
C SER A 206 5.46 -18.15 -1.60
N MET A 207 4.64 -17.51 -2.43
CA MET A 207 3.53 -16.71 -1.90
C MET A 207 2.59 -17.59 -1.07
N PRO A 208 2.13 -17.10 0.10
CA PRO A 208 1.20 -17.85 0.93
C PRO A 208 -0.11 -18.14 0.19
N THR A 209 -0.70 -19.30 0.48
CA THR A 209 -2.02 -19.66 -0.05
C THR A 209 -3.10 -19.23 0.94
N LEU A 210 -4.13 -18.54 0.45
CA LEU A 210 -5.30 -18.16 1.23
C LEU A 210 -6.36 -19.28 1.26
N PRO A 211 -7.30 -19.26 2.23
CA PRO A 211 -8.50 -20.08 2.22
C PRO A 211 -9.29 -19.94 0.91
N GLY A 212 -10.08 -20.95 0.57
CA GLY A 212 -10.88 -20.97 -0.66
C GLY A 212 -12.02 -19.94 -0.70
N GLY A 213 -12.40 -19.38 0.44
CA GLY A 213 -13.43 -18.35 0.60
C GLY A 213 -13.01 -17.28 1.61
N TYR A 214 -13.70 -16.15 1.59
CA TYR A 214 -13.48 -15.04 2.52
C TYR A 214 -14.76 -14.23 2.71
N GLU A 215 -14.86 -13.53 3.83
CA GLU A 215 -15.87 -12.50 4.09
C GLU A 215 -15.34 -11.15 3.61
N ARG A 216 -16.10 -10.49 2.76
CA ARG A 216 -15.64 -9.24 2.13
C ARG A 216 -15.73 -8.06 3.08
N LEU A 217 -14.60 -7.38 3.30
CA LEU A 217 -14.55 -6.03 3.87
C LEU A 217 -14.85 -4.98 2.81
N VAL A 218 -15.54 -3.91 3.23
CA VAL A 218 -15.87 -2.77 2.37
C VAL A 218 -15.56 -1.48 3.14
N ASP A 219 -15.10 -0.44 2.43
CA ASP A 219 -14.85 0.87 3.01
C ASP A 219 -16.08 1.42 3.73
N GLY A 220 -15.88 1.95 4.94
CA GLY A 220 -16.95 2.46 5.80
C GLY A 220 -17.76 1.38 6.54
N GLN A 221 -17.56 0.09 6.26
CA GLN A 221 -18.19 -0.99 7.01
C GLN A 221 -17.79 -0.92 8.49
N VAL A 222 -18.74 -1.24 9.37
CA VAL A 222 -18.50 -1.35 10.81
C VAL A 222 -18.57 -2.82 11.21
N LEU A 223 -17.49 -3.32 11.79
CA LEU A 223 -17.43 -4.62 12.42
C LEU A 223 -17.67 -4.44 13.93
N ARG A 224 -18.64 -5.16 14.47
CA ARG A 224 -18.84 -5.25 15.92
C ARG A 224 -17.96 -6.36 16.47
N ILE A 225 -16.93 -6.00 17.25
CA ILE A 225 -16.02 -6.96 17.89
C ILE A 225 -16.05 -6.69 19.38
N GLY A 226 -16.59 -7.64 20.14
CA GLY A 226 -16.90 -7.44 21.56
C GLY A 226 -17.80 -6.23 21.77
N ASP A 227 -17.40 -5.33 22.67
CA ASP A 227 -18.16 -4.11 22.97
C ASP A 227 -17.78 -2.91 22.09
N ASN A 228 -16.90 -3.10 21.11
CA ASN A 228 -16.37 -2.00 20.31
C ASN A 228 -16.78 -2.10 18.84
N ASP A 229 -17.05 -0.93 18.26
CA ASP A 229 -17.22 -0.77 16.83
C ASP A 229 -15.89 -0.47 16.17
N TRP A 230 -15.56 -1.24 15.12
CA TRP A 230 -14.37 -1.08 14.29
C TRP A 230 -14.78 -0.73 12.88
N ARG A 231 -14.54 0.52 12.50
CA ARG A 231 -14.81 1.00 11.15
C ARG A 231 -13.66 0.64 10.23
N VAL A 232 -13.96 0.00 9.12
CA VAL A 232 -13.02 -0.23 8.02
C VAL A 232 -12.79 1.09 7.28
N VAL A 233 -11.53 1.50 7.19
CA VAL A 233 -11.09 2.67 6.39
C VAL A 233 -10.11 2.14 5.36
N VAL A 234 -10.55 2.10 4.10
CA VAL A 234 -9.70 1.55 3.03
C VAL A 234 -8.74 2.62 2.53
N GLY A 235 -7.43 2.33 2.57
CA GLY A 235 -6.39 3.06 1.86
C GLY A 235 -6.02 2.35 0.56
N SER A 236 -5.30 3.04 -0.33
CA SER A 236 -4.82 2.46 -1.59
C SER A 236 -3.44 3.01 -1.93
N GLY A 237 -2.80 2.42 -2.91
CA GLY A 237 -1.50 2.84 -3.42
C GLY A 237 -0.36 1.90 -3.04
N HIS A 238 -0.18 1.60 -1.77
CA HIS A 238 0.73 0.54 -1.31
C HIS A 238 0.24 -0.85 -1.76
N SER A 239 -1.06 -1.05 -1.62
CA SER A 239 -1.80 -2.20 -2.14
C SER A 239 -3.17 -1.74 -2.66
N PRO A 240 -3.97 -2.59 -3.34
CA PRO A 240 -5.18 -2.15 -4.02
C PRO A 240 -6.25 -1.54 -3.12
N GLU A 241 -6.56 -2.20 -2.00
CA GLU A 241 -7.67 -1.86 -1.09
C GLU A 241 -7.27 -2.20 0.36
N HIS A 242 -6.17 -1.59 0.86
CA HIS A 242 -5.66 -1.83 2.21
C HIS A 242 -6.70 -1.47 3.29
N ALA A 243 -7.06 -2.41 4.16
CA ALA A 243 -8.04 -2.20 5.21
C ALA A 243 -7.37 -1.73 6.51
N CYS A 244 -7.52 -0.46 6.87
CA CYS A 244 -7.26 0.02 8.23
C CYS A 244 -8.51 -0.18 9.09
N LEU A 245 -8.34 -0.39 10.41
CA LEU A 245 -9.44 -0.58 11.36
C LEU A 245 -9.41 0.53 12.42
N TYR A 246 -10.44 1.36 12.43
CA TYR A 246 -10.56 2.48 13.36
C TYR A 246 -11.69 2.28 14.36
N SER A 247 -11.37 2.35 15.66
CA SER A 247 -12.36 2.39 16.74
C SER A 247 -12.35 3.76 17.40
N SER A 248 -13.45 4.50 17.26
CA SER A 248 -13.60 5.82 17.85
C SER A 248 -13.78 5.78 19.37
N ALA A 249 -14.37 4.69 19.90
CA ALA A 249 -14.56 4.51 21.33
C ALA A 249 -13.22 4.28 22.05
N LEU A 250 -12.32 3.50 21.45
CA LEU A 250 -10.99 3.22 21.98
C LEU A 250 -9.97 4.29 21.57
N LYS A 251 -10.29 5.14 20.59
CA LYS A 251 -9.36 6.07 19.92
C LYS A 251 -8.13 5.35 19.38
N VAL A 252 -8.33 4.23 18.70
CA VAL A 252 -7.29 3.37 18.14
C VAL A 252 -7.46 3.19 16.66
N LEU A 253 -6.34 3.23 15.93
CA LEU A 253 -6.25 2.89 14.51
C LEU A 253 -5.24 1.77 14.31
N ILE A 254 -5.68 0.59 13.87
CA ILE A 254 -4.78 -0.41 13.30
C ILE A 254 -4.56 -0.01 11.86
N SER A 255 -3.36 0.50 11.55
CA SER A 255 -3.06 1.11 10.26
C SER A 255 -2.45 0.15 9.24
N GLY A 256 -2.01 -1.05 9.67
CA GLY A 256 -1.21 -1.92 8.83
C GLY A 256 -0.02 -1.16 8.25
N ASP A 257 0.20 -1.32 6.95
CA ASP A 257 1.26 -0.62 6.21
C ASP A 257 0.83 0.73 5.62
N GLN A 258 -0.43 1.11 5.77
CA GLN A 258 -0.90 2.39 5.23
C GLN A 258 -0.29 3.59 5.93
N ILE A 259 0.00 3.49 7.25
CA ILE A 259 0.69 4.54 8.01
C ILE A 259 1.74 3.89 8.90
N LEU A 260 3.01 4.12 8.60
CA LEU A 260 4.16 3.66 9.38
C LEU A 260 4.88 4.86 10.02
N PRO A 261 5.40 4.74 11.25
CA PRO A 261 5.90 5.91 11.99
C PRO A 261 7.27 6.42 11.52
N ILE A 262 8.12 5.56 10.96
CA ILE A 262 9.50 5.89 10.60
C ILE A 262 9.71 5.80 9.09
N ILE A 263 9.35 4.66 8.50
CA ILE A 263 9.56 4.37 7.08
C ILE A 263 8.33 4.73 6.26
N THR A 264 8.49 4.83 4.94
CA THR A 264 7.38 4.92 3.98
C THR A 264 7.05 3.53 3.43
N SER A 265 5.77 3.27 3.21
CA SER A 265 5.33 2.07 2.50
C SER A 265 5.74 2.16 1.03
N ASN A 266 6.18 1.08 0.44
CA ASN A 266 6.49 1.05 -0.99
C ASN A 266 5.21 1.26 -1.83
N VAL A 267 5.26 2.17 -2.79
CA VAL A 267 4.17 2.48 -3.73
C VAL A 267 4.67 2.25 -5.15
N SER A 268 4.38 1.09 -5.72
CA SER A 268 5.00 0.64 -6.96
C SER A 268 4.02 0.38 -8.09
N VAL A 269 4.42 0.74 -9.31
CA VAL A 269 3.80 0.22 -10.55
C VAL A 269 4.41 -1.13 -10.89
N HIS A 270 3.56 -2.10 -11.18
CA HIS A 270 3.96 -3.46 -11.51
C HIS A 270 3.69 -3.82 -12.97
N PRO A 271 4.40 -4.80 -13.55
CA PRO A 271 4.15 -5.26 -14.91
C PRO A 271 2.72 -5.76 -15.17
N SER A 272 2.02 -6.21 -14.12
CA SER A 272 0.62 -6.64 -14.19
C SER A 272 -0.34 -5.50 -14.52
N GLU A 273 0.00 -4.27 -14.13
CA GLU A 273 -0.79 -3.07 -14.41
C GLU A 273 0.13 -1.88 -14.75
N PRO A 274 0.77 -1.91 -15.94
CA PRO A 274 1.90 -1.02 -16.28
C PRO A 274 1.53 0.46 -16.44
N ASN A 275 0.26 0.80 -16.45
CA ASN A 275 -0.25 2.18 -16.52
C ASN A 275 -1.02 2.61 -15.27
N ALA A 276 -0.97 1.84 -14.19
CA ALA A 276 -1.55 2.22 -12.90
C ALA A 276 -0.94 3.55 -12.39
N ASN A 277 -1.68 4.23 -11.52
CA ASN A 277 -1.21 5.44 -10.83
C ASN A 277 -1.34 5.29 -9.31
N PRO A 278 -0.62 4.31 -8.71
CA PRO A 278 -0.76 4.00 -7.29
C PRO A 278 -0.32 5.16 -6.39
N MET A 279 0.61 6.00 -6.84
CA MET A 279 1.02 7.20 -6.08
C MET A 279 -0.12 8.21 -5.95
N LYS A 280 -0.96 8.38 -6.99
CA LYS A 280 -2.17 9.20 -6.90
C LYS A 280 -3.12 8.63 -5.85
N ASP A 281 -3.39 7.33 -5.92
CA ASP A 281 -4.32 6.65 -5.01
C ASP A 281 -3.82 6.72 -3.56
N TRP A 282 -2.50 6.63 -3.36
CA TRP A 282 -1.84 6.75 -2.08
C TRP A 282 -1.99 8.17 -1.49
N MET A 283 -1.70 9.21 -2.28
CA MET A 283 -1.84 10.61 -1.86
C MET A 283 -3.29 10.94 -1.47
N GLU A 284 -4.26 10.55 -2.32
CA GLU A 284 -5.69 10.75 -2.04
C GLU A 284 -6.16 9.98 -0.79
N SER A 285 -5.60 8.80 -0.54
CA SER A 285 -5.87 8.02 0.67
C SER A 285 -5.36 8.72 1.92
N HIS A 286 -4.17 9.32 1.88
CA HIS A 286 -3.59 10.05 3.01
C HIS A 286 -4.33 11.35 3.29
N ASP A 287 -4.74 12.09 2.26
CA ASP A 287 -5.61 13.27 2.42
C ASP A 287 -6.93 12.90 3.10
N ARG A 288 -7.56 11.78 2.69
CA ARG A 288 -8.78 11.29 3.31
C ARG A 288 -8.56 10.83 4.76
N LEU A 289 -7.45 10.19 5.06
CA LEU A 289 -7.10 9.80 6.44
C LEU A 289 -6.90 11.02 7.33
N LEU A 290 -6.31 12.11 6.83
CA LEU A 290 -6.23 13.40 7.53
C LEU A 290 -7.61 13.98 7.89
N GLU A 291 -8.64 13.73 7.07
CA GLU A 291 -10.00 14.20 7.33
C GLU A 291 -10.72 13.36 8.38
N VAL A 292 -10.55 12.02 8.33
CA VAL A 292 -11.39 11.08 9.08
C VAL A 292 -10.78 10.59 10.39
N ILE A 293 -9.45 10.68 10.57
CA ILE A 293 -8.76 10.19 11.78
C ILE A 293 -8.42 11.38 12.70
N PRO A 294 -8.98 11.41 13.93
CA PRO A 294 -8.63 12.43 14.92
C PRO A 294 -7.17 12.34 15.38
N ASP A 295 -6.59 13.45 15.77
CA ASP A 295 -5.17 13.55 16.13
C ASP A 295 -4.82 12.85 17.45
N ASP A 296 -5.79 12.70 18.35
CA ASP A 296 -5.65 11.97 19.62
C ASP A 296 -5.77 10.43 19.48
N THR A 297 -5.67 9.93 18.24
CA THR A 297 -5.73 8.51 17.93
C THR A 297 -4.39 7.83 18.18
N PHE A 298 -4.42 6.72 18.92
CA PHE A 298 -3.28 5.81 19.08
C PHE A 298 -3.15 4.91 17.87
N VAL A 299 -2.05 5.00 17.13
CA VAL A 299 -1.81 4.24 15.90
C VAL A 299 -1.05 2.97 16.21
N LEU A 300 -1.56 1.87 15.71
CA LEU A 300 -1.02 0.52 15.79
C LEU A 300 -0.55 0.08 14.38
N PRO A 301 0.71 0.36 14.02
CA PRO A 301 1.26 0.08 12.68
C PRO A 301 1.72 -1.37 12.56
N ALA A 302 1.84 -1.89 11.34
CA ALA A 302 2.39 -3.22 11.12
C ALA A 302 3.91 -3.29 11.35
N HIS A 303 4.64 -2.19 11.18
CA HIS A 303 6.08 -2.13 11.44
C HIS A 303 6.43 -0.96 12.34
N ASN A 304 7.56 -1.12 13.07
CA ASN A 304 8.02 -0.22 14.12
C ASN A 304 7.07 -0.18 15.34
N LEU A 305 7.16 0.86 16.16
CA LEU A 305 6.42 0.94 17.43
C LEU A 305 5.08 1.64 17.28
N PRO A 306 4.05 1.28 18.07
CA PRO A 306 2.83 2.04 18.22
C PRO A 306 3.09 3.49 18.65
N PHE A 307 2.32 4.46 18.12
CA PHE A 307 2.63 5.87 18.27
C PHE A 307 1.38 6.78 18.32
N TYR A 308 1.55 7.98 18.85
CA TYR A 308 0.63 9.11 18.71
C TYR A 308 1.19 10.16 17.74
N GLY A 309 0.32 11.04 17.21
CA GLY A 309 0.69 12.08 16.27
C GLY A 309 0.41 11.71 14.82
N VAL A 310 -0.68 10.99 14.58
CA VAL A 310 -1.07 10.49 13.25
C VAL A 310 -1.15 11.58 12.18
N ARG A 311 -1.69 12.77 12.53
CA ARG A 311 -1.82 13.87 11.56
C ARG A 311 -0.48 14.50 11.19
N ALA A 312 0.44 14.59 12.16
CA ALA A 312 1.82 15.01 11.89
C ALA A 312 2.50 14.02 10.93
N ARG A 313 2.36 12.72 11.22
CA ARG A 313 2.96 11.68 10.36
C ARG A 313 2.35 11.64 8.95
N LEU A 314 1.04 11.76 8.81
CA LEU A 314 0.40 11.81 7.49
C LEU A 314 0.90 13.00 6.64
N ARG A 315 1.04 14.19 7.25
CA ARG A 315 1.60 15.36 6.54
C ARG A 315 3.06 15.14 6.15
N ASP A 316 3.85 14.54 7.02
CA ASP A 316 5.24 14.20 6.75
C ASP A 316 5.38 13.22 5.58
N LEU A 317 4.56 12.16 5.56
CA LEU A 317 4.49 11.21 4.46
C LEU A 317 4.11 11.87 3.13
N ILE A 318 3.11 12.74 3.12
CA ILE A 318 2.69 13.50 1.93
C ILE A 318 3.84 14.40 1.45
N SER A 319 4.44 15.18 2.36
CA SER A 319 5.54 16.09 2.05
C SER A 319 6.76 15.34 1.47
N HIS A 320 7.09 14.19 2.04
CA HIS A 320 8.17 13.34 1.55
C HIS A 320 8.02 12.95 0.07
N HIS A 321 6.80 12.55 -0.34
CA HIS A 321 6.55 12.22 -1.75
C HIS A 321 6.46 13.46 -2.65
N ASP A 322 5.97 14.59 -2.14
CA ASP A 322 6.00 15.86 -2.88
C ASP A 322 7.45 16.30 -3.16
N ASP A 323 8.36 16.19 -2.19
CA ASP A 323 9.78 16.49 -2.37
C ASP A 323 10.44 15.56 -3.41
N ARG A 324 10.11 14.26 -3.40
CA ARG A 324 10.59 13.30 -4.40
C ARG A 324 10.06 13.61 -5.80
N MET A 325 8.81 14.04 -5.92
CA MET A 325 8.25 14.48 -7.20
C MET A 325 8.97 15.71 -7.75
N LEU A 326 9.30 16.68 -6.89
CA LEU A 326 10.09 17.84 -7.30
C LEU A 326 11.48 17.45 -7.79
N ALA A 327 12.17 16.56 -7.09
CA ALA A 327 13.48 16.07 -7.50
C ALA A 327 13.44 15.33 -8.85
N ILE A 328 12.42 14.50 -9.09
CA ILE A 328 12.22 13.84 -10.39
C ILE A 328 11.95 14.87 -11.49
N GLU A 329 11.09 15.85 -11.26
CA GLU A 329 10.76 16.88 -12.24
C GLU A 329 11.99 17.70 -12.60
N GLU A 330 12.82 18.05 -11.62
CA GLU A 330 14.09 18.75 -11.84
C GLU A 330 15.07 17.90 -12.66
N ALA A 331 15.21 16.62 -12.35
CA ALA A 331 16.03 15.70 -13.15
C ALA A 331 15.54 15.56 -14.59
N CYS A 332 14.23 15.64 -14.81
CA CYS A 332 13.58 15.54 -16.13
C CYS A 332 13.60 16.84 -16.95
N VAL A 333 14.30 17.89 -16.52
CA VAL A 333 14.59 19.06 -17.37
C VAL A 333 15.35 18.62 -18.63
N GLU A 334 16.23 17.63 -18.50
CA GLU A 334 16.77 16.86 -19.61
C GLU A 334 16.04 15.50 -19.67
N PRO A 335 15.80 14.93 -20.87
CA PRO A 335 15.07 13.67 -20.99
C PRO A 335 15.70 12.53 -20.19
N GLN A 336 14.95 11.94 -19.25
CA GLN A 336 15.40 10.84 -18.40
C GLN A 336 14.63 9.55 -18.70
N VAL A 337 15.25 8.39 -18.48
CA VAL A 337 14.55 7.08 -18.42
C VAL A 337 14.29 6.70 -16.97
N ALA A 338 13.30 5.86 -16.71
CA ALA A 338 12.91 5.51 -15.31
C ALA A 338 14.08 4.96 -14.50
N ARG A 339 14.95 4.12 -15.10
CA ARG A 339 16.14 3.59 -14.43
C ARG A 339 17.08 4.70 -13.96
N ASP A 340 17.25 5.76 -14.74
CA ASP A 340 18.21 6.82 -14.42
C ASP A 340 17.67 7.79 -13.35
N LEU A 341 16.39 7.66 -12.96
CA LEU A 341 15.79 8.34 -11.82
C LEU A 341 16.06 7.61 -10.47
N LEU A 342 16.55 6.37 -10.50
CA LEU A 342 16.84 5.64 -9.25
C LEU A 342 17.84 6.37 -8.35
N PRO A 343 19.00 6.87 -8.83
CA PRO A 343 19.92 7.62 -7.98
C PRO A 343 19.39 9.00 -7.54
N VAL A 344 18.34 9.51 -8.17
CA VAL A 344 17.65 10.74 -7.74
C VAL A 344 16.80 10.48 -6.50
N LEU A 345 16.21 9.29 -6.42
CA LEU A 345 15.32 8.89 -5.32
C LEU A 345 16.03 8.13 -4.20
N PHE A 346 17.12 7.43 -4.50
CA PHE A 346 17.79 6.51 -3.59
C PHE A 346 19.29 6.77 -3.58
N ASN A 347 19.82 7.30 -2.47
CA ASN A 347 21.23 7.65 -2.29
C ASN A 347 22.12 6.46 -1.93
N ARG A 348 21.58 5.22 -1.88
CA ARG A 348 22.26 3.99 -1.51
C ARG A 348 22.34 2.96 -2.64
N LYS A 349 23.27 2.04 -2.52
CA LYS A 349 23.36 0.91 -3.45
C LYS A 349 22.20 -0.05 -3.22
N LEU A 350 21.47 -0.35 -4.30
CA LEU A 350 20.33 -1.26 -4.28
C LEU A 350 20.75 -2.67 -4.76
N ASP A 351 20.27 -3.70 -4.08
CA ASP A 351 20.34 -5.07 -4.58
C ASP A 351 19.31 -5.31 -5.70
N PRO A 352 19.31 -6.45 -6.42
CA PRO A 352 18.39 -6.68 -7.52
C PRO A 352 16.91 -6.60 -7.12
N ARG A 353 16.52 -7.08 -5.92
CA ARG A 353 15.15 -7.00 -5.42
C ARG A 353 14.76 -5.56 -5.10
N GLN A 354 15.62 -4.86 -4.38
CA GLN A 354 15.44 -3.45 -4.05
C GLN A 354 15.38 -2.59 -5.32
N THR A 355 16.20 -2.91 -6.33
CA THR A 355 16.17 -2.24 -7.64
C THR A 355 14.80 -2.39 -8.32
N MET A 356 14.19 -3.57 -8.25
CA MET A 356 12.87 -3.81 -8.83
C MET A 356 11.79 -2.98 -8.12
N MET A 357 11.81 -2.93 -6.79
CA MET A 357 10.86 -2.14 -6.00
C MET A 357 11.06 -0.64 -6.23
N ALA A 358 12.30 -0.18 -6.19
CA ALA A 358 12.67 1.21 -6.44
C ALA A 358 12.28 1.67 -7.86
N LEU A 359 12.44 0.80 -8.88
CA LEU A 359 12.02 1.10 -10.25
C LEU A 359 10.48 1.28 -10.34
N GLY A 360 9.72 0.38 -9.70
CA GLY A 360 8.27 0.49 -9.63
C GLY A 360 7.83 1.79 -8.94
N GLU A 361 8.51 2.18 -7.89
CA GLU A 361 8.26 3.43 -7.17
C GLU A 361 8.64 4.67 -7.98
N ALA A 362 9.77 4.66 -8.67
CA ALA A 362 10.14 5.75 -9.60
C ALA A 362 9.07 5.94 -10.69
N ILE A 363 8.57 4.84 -11.28
CA ILE A 363 7.50 4.89 -12.28
C ILE A 363 6.20 5.41 -11.66
N ALA A 364 5.88 5.06 -10.41
CA ALA A 364 4.68 5.55 -9.73
C ALA A 364 4.69 7.09 -9.56
N HIS A 365 5.83 7.66 -9.15
CA HIS A 365 6.02 9.11 -9.07
C HIS A 365 5.90 9.78 -10.46
N VAL A 366 6.54 9.20 -11.47
CA VAL A 366 6.47 9.69 -12.85
C VAL A 366 5.02 9.68 -13.37
N HIS A 367 4.25 8.62 -13.10
CA HIS A 367 2.85 8.55 -13.53
C HIS A 367 1.99 9.61 -12.85
N LEU A 368 2.23 9.92 -11.57
CA LEU A 368 1.54 11.03 -10.91
C LEU A 368 1.91 12.38 -11.53
N LEU A 369 3.20 12.61 -11.84
CA LEU A 369 3.64 13.84 -12.48
C LEU A 369 3.07 14.00 -13.90
N ILE A 370 2.94 12.91 -14.67
CA ILE A 370 2.24 12.92 -15.96
C ILE A 370 0.76 13.26 -15.78
N HIS A 371 0.10 12.66 -14.80
CA HIS A 371 -1.31 12.93 -14.48
C HIS A 371 -1.54 14.40 -14.07
N ARG A 372 -0.56 15.00 -13.36
CA ARG A 372 -0.56 16.43 -12.97
C ARG A 372 -0.12 17.37 -14.09
N ASN A 373 0.12 16.87 -15.33
CA ASN A 373 0.66 17.64 -16.46
C ASN A 373 2.00 18.33 -16.16
N ARG A 374 2.85 17.71 -15.34
CA ARG A 374 4.19 18.20 -15.03
C ARG A 374 5.26 17.54 -15.91
N LEU A 375 5.09 16.27 -16.25
CA LEU A 375 5.93 15.53 -17.17
C LEU A 375 5.16 15.07 -18.41
N LYS A 376 5.86 14.91 -19.52
CA LYS A 376 5.41 14.17 -20.69
C LYS A 376 6.26 12.91 -20.88
N ARG A 377 5.65 11.88 -21.49
CA ARG A 377 6.32 10.63 -21.84
C ARG A 377 6.50 10.55 -23.36
N VAL A 378 7.72 10.26 -23.81
CA VAL A 378 8.07 10.09 -25.22
C VAL A 378 8.70 8.71 -25.40
N LEU A 379 8.14 7.89 -26.29
CA LEU A 379 8.74 6.60 -26.65
C LEU A 379 9.85 6.84 -27.66
N GLY A 380 11.09 6.44 -27.32
CA GLY A 380 12.23 6.50 -28.21
C GLY A 380 12.22 5.42 -29.29
N GLU A 381 13.02 5.58 -30.34
CA GLU A 381 13.19 4.59 -31.42
C GLU A 381 13.76 3.25 -30.92
N ASP A 382 14.48 3.26 -29.81
CA ASP A 382 15.00 2.10 -29.07
C ASP A 382 13.93 1.35 -28.26
N GLY A 383 12.71 1.89 -28.22
CA GLY A 383 11.59 1.34 -27.46
C GLY A 383 11.66 1.61 -25.96
N VAL A 384 12.45 2.61 -25.52
CA VAL A 384 12.57 3.06 -24.14
C VAL A 384 11.77 4.35 -23.93
N ASP A 385 11.01 4.44 -22.84
CA ASP A 385 10.29 5.66 -22.47
C ASP A 385 11.25 6.70 -21.90
N ARG A 386 11.11 7.93 -22.37
CA ARG A 386 11.79 9.11 -21.83
C ARG A 386 10.78 10.08 -21.28
N PHE A 387 11.14 10.65 -20.14
CA PHE A 387 10.30 11.60 -19.40
C PHE A 387 10.96 12.98 -19.45
N GLU A 388 10.17 13.99 -19.79
CA GLU A 388 10.65 15.37 -19.92
C GLU A 388 9.72 16.31 -19.18
N ALA A 389 10.27 17.30 -18.46
CA ALA A 389 9.51 18.35 -17.82
C ALA A 389 8.75 19.19 -18.86
N ILE A 390 7.45 19.42 -18.64
CA ILE A 390 6.63 20.23 -19.54
C ILE A 390 7.02 21.70 -19.43
N ASP A 391 7.28 22.17 -18.20
CA ASP A 391 7.80 23.52 -17.95
C ASP A 391 9.10 23.46 -17.12
N PRO A 392 10.26 23.41 -17.80
CA PRO A 392 11.55 23.39 -17.11
C PRO A 392 11.82 24.59 -16.19
N THR A 393 11.09 25.68 -16.36
CA THR A 393 11.28 26.88 -15.53
C THR A 393 10.59 26.74 -14.17
N LEU A 394 9.53 25.98 -14.07
CA LEU A 394 8.87 25.66 -12.81
C LEU A 394 9.71 24.71 -11.97
N ALA A 395 10.28 23.67 -12.59
CA ALA A 395 11.15 22.71 -11.92
C ALA A 395 12.36 23.40 -11.23
N ARG A 396 12.99 24.36 -11.91
CA ARG A 396 14.13 25.12 -11.38
C ARG A 396 13.78 26.15 -10.29
N ARG A 397 12.52 26.58 -10.20
CA ARG A 397 12.06 27.57 -9.20
C ARG A 397 11.75 26.96 -7.84
N ALA A 398 11.49 25.67 -7.79
CA ALA A 398 11.13 24.97 -6.56
C ALA A 398 12.32 24.84 -5.59
N HIS A 399 13.57 24.80 -6.11
CA HIS A 399 14.78 24.72 -5.30
C HIS A 399 15.87 25.69 -5.83
N PRO A 400 15.90 26.94 -5.35
CA PRO A 400 16.93 27.90 -5.75
C PRO A 400 18.34 27.59 -5.20
N GLU A 401 18.45 26.72 -4.22
CA GLU A 401 19.74 26.26 -3.65
C GLU A 401 19.69 24.71 -3.68
N GLY A 402 20.66 24.09 -4.35
CA GLY A 402 20.68 22.64 -4.64
C GLY A 402 20.33 21.77 -3.43
N HIS A 403 19.43 20.82 -3.62
CA HIS A 403 19.05 19.86 -2.59
C HIS A 403 20.25 19.00 -2.21
N GLU A 404 20.71 19.12 -0.98
CA GLU A 404 21.39 18.01 -0.35
C GLU A 404 20.32 16.93 -0.07
N ALA A 405 20.51 15.74 -0.67
CA ALA A 405 19.63 14.59 -0.39
C ALA A 405 19.52 14.38 1.13
N PRO A 406 18.34 14.10 1.67
CA PRO A 406 18.18 13.91 3.10
C PRO A 406 19.12 12.80 3.58
N ASP A 407 19.94 13.12 4.57
CA ASP A 407 20.81 12.16 5.25
C ASP A 407 19.93 11.11 5.95
N GLU A 408 20.09 9.85 5.59
CA GLU A 408 19.41 8.66 6.09
C GLU A 408 17.98 8.43 5.54
N GLU A 409 17.90 7.62 4.47
CA GLU A 409 16.63 7.04 4.05
C GLU A 409 16.20 5.87 4.93
N PRO A 410 14.92 5.86 5.35
CA PRO A 410 14.34 4.69 5.99
C PRO A 410 14.33 3.50 5.04
N THR A 411 14.49 2.32 5.59
CA THR A 411 14.43 1.04 4.88
C THR A 411 12.99 0.79 4.42
N TYR A 412 12.80 0.45 3.14
CA TYR A 412 11.48 0.14 2.59
C TYR A 412 10.97 -1.24 3.00
N VAL A 413 9.65 -1.33 3.22
CA VAL A 413 8.88 -2.56 3.39
C VAL A 413 8.48 -3.12 2.04
#